data_5a99ceec824a14ccfe9f22552b2b90fe
#
_entry.id   5a99ceec824a14ccfe9f22552b2b90fe
#
_cell.length_a   1.000
_cell.length_b   1.000
_cell.length_c   1.000
_cell.angle_alpha   90.00
_cell.angle_beta   90.00
_cell.angle_gamma   90.00
#
_symmetry.space_group_name_H-M   'P 1'
#
loop_
_entity.id
_entity.type
_entity.pdbx_description
1 polymer ?
#
loop_
_entity_poly.entity_id
_entity_poly.type
_entity_poly.pdbx_seq_one_letter_code
_entity_poly.pdbx_strand_id
1 'polypeptide(L)'
;MLTGKIAGLLLVLVNATAITEVDGLFGYGADHSREQRALQILERALAAAPSDYELLWRAARSNYYVGDGAPQQERAGYFERGMTAGKRAIRENPDGVEGHFWLGAVWGGYLRDKGGLTAFRNVKNVRTEMETVLKLKAEYEEGAAYTALGEIDRQLPGLFGGNLRRGIAVLETGLKVVPNNPEIKTSLAEAYMEANRKNEARTQLQEALQAPLNSARAPESRRAQERAQKLLKKLQTK
;
A
#
# COMPACT_ATOMS: atom_id res chain seq x y z
N MET A 1 6.35 -28.65 33.84
CA MET A 1 7.21 -27.97 32.87
C MET A 1 7.13 -28.52 31.44
N LEU A 2 6.90 -29.80 31.21
CA LEU A 2 6.83 -30.39 29.85
C LEU A 2 5.58 -29.97 29.07
N THR A 3 4.42 -29.87 29.72
CA THR A 3 3.13 -29.50 29.12
C THR A 3 3.14 -28.07 28.51
N GLY A 4 3.80 -27.10 29.16
CA GLY A 4 3.90 -25.73 28.64
C GLY A 4 4.79 -25.62 27.38
N LYS A 5 5.85 -26.42 27.29
CA LYS A 5 6.73 -26.45 26.10
C LYS A 5 6.01 -27.10 24.91
N ILE A 6 5.19 -28.15 25.13
CA ILE A 6 4.41 -28.79 24.06
C ILE A 6 3.33 -27.82 23.55
N ALA A 7 2.63 -27.12 24.45
CA ALA A 7 1.61 -26.15 24.07
C ALA A 7 2.19 -24.99 23.26
N GLY A 8 3.37 -24.46 23.66
CA GLY A 8 4.07 -23.41 22.90
C GLY A 8 4.52 -23.88 21.51
N LEU A 9 5.03 -25.10 21.39
CA LEU A 9 5.43 -25.67 20.09
C LEU A 9 4.22 -25.90 19.17
N LEU A 10 3.10 -26.35 19.71
CA LEU A 10 1.87 -26.53 18.96
C LEU A 10 1.32 -25.20 18.43
N LEU A 11 1.37 -24.14 19.22
CA LEU A 11 0.94 -22.81 18.83
C LEU A 11 1.80 -22.24 17.69
N VAL A 12 3.11 -22.41 17.76
CA VAL A 12 4.05 -21.98 16.70
C VAL A 12 3.75 -22.71 15.38
N LEU A 13 3.48 -24.03 15.44
CA LEU A 13 3.13 -24.81 14.26
C LEU A 13 1.79 -24.39 13.65
N VAL A 14 0.78 -24.11 14.47
CA VAL A 14 -0.54 -23.65 14.03
C VAL A 14 -0.42 -22.29 13.36
N ASN A 15 0.35 -21.34 13.92
CA ASN A 15 0.58 -20.04 13.32
C ASN A 15 1.33 -20.15 11.99
N ALA A 16 2.38 -20.96 11.90
CA ALA A 16 3.11 -21.17 10.66
C ALA A 16 2.22 -21.74 9.54
N THR A 17 1.32 -22.67 9.87
CA THR A 17 0.34 -23.21 8.92
C THR A 17 -0.63 -22.14 8.45
N ALA A 18 -1.18 -21.34 9.36
CA ALA A 18 -2.09 -20.24 9.04
C ALA A 18 -1.42 -19.20 8.13
N ILE A 19 -0.18 -18.82 8.42
CA ILE A 19 0.61 -17.87 7.61
C ILE A 19 0.81 -18.44 6.20
N THR A 20 1.21 -19.71 6.07
CA THR A 20 1.42 -20.35 4.77
C THR A 20 0.13 -20.39 3.94
N GLU A 21 -1.01 -20.72 4.56
CA GLU A 21 -2.31 -20.73 3.87
C GLU A 21 -2.72 -19.33 3.44
N VAL A 22 -2.57 -18.33 4.31
CA VAL A 22 -2.88 -16.92 4.01
C VAL A 22 -2.01 -16.38 2.88
N ASP A 23 -0.71 -16.65 2.90
CA ASP A 23 0.20 -16.19 1.83
C ASP A 23 -0.07 -16.92 0.51
N GLY A 24 -0.54 -18.16 0.54
CA GLY A 24 -1.01 -18.87 -0.65
C GLY A 24 -2.33 -18.34 -1.23
N LEU A 25 -3.16 -17.67 -0.42
CA LEU A 25 -4.38 -17.01 -0.86
C LEU A 25 -4.11 -15.60 -1.39
N PHE A 26 -3.05 -14.96 -0.91
CA PHE A 26 -2.70 -13.60 -1.32
C PHE A 26 -2.25 -13.52 -2.77
N GLY A 27 -2.67 -12.47 -3.46
CA GLY A 27 -2.19 -12.12 -4.80
C GLY A 27 -2.69 -10.74 -5.19
N TYR A 28 -1.82 -9.92 -5.77
CA TYR A 28 -2.21 -8.60 -6.27
C TYR A 28 -3.31 -8.75 -7.32
N GLY A 29 -4.49 -8.14 -7.07
CA GLY A 29 -5.67 -8.32 -7.92
C GLY A 29 -6.35 -9.68 -7.77
N ALA A 30 -6.09 -10.40 -6.67
CA ALA A 30 -6.79 -11.63 -6.33
C ALA A 30 -8.30 -11.41 -6.19
N ASP A 31 -9.06 -12.48 -6.37
CA ASP A 31 -10.48 -12.47 -6.12
C ASP A 31 -10.76 -12.07 -4.65
N HIS A 32 -11.72 -11.18 -4.46
CA HIS A 32 -12.17 -10.70 -3.17
C HIS A 32 -12.52 -11.84 -2.19
N SER A 33 -13.06 -12.95 -2.68
CA SER A 33 -13.37 -14.13 -1.88
C SER A 33 -12.13 -14.78 -1.23
N ARG A 34 -10.98 -14.74 -1.92
CA ARG A 34 -9.70 -15.27 -1.38
C ARG A 34 -9.21 -14.43 -0.21
N GLU A 35 -9.29 -13.11 -0.33
CA GLU A 35 -8.91 -12.19 0.75
C GLU A 35 -9.86 -12.29 1.96
N GLN A 36 -11.16 -12.48 1.72
CA GLN A 36 -12.12 -12.75 2.80
C GLN A 36 -11.79 -14.05 3.53
N ARG A 37 -11.43 -15.11 2.81
CA ARG A 37 -11.00 -16.38 3.41
C ARG A 37 -9.69 -16.20 4.20
N ALA A 38 -8.71 -15.49 3.67
CA ALA A 38 -7.47 -15.15 4.37
C ALA A 38 -7.76 -14.44 5.69
N LEU A 39 -8.66 -13.45 5.67
CA LEU A 39 -9.06 -12.70 6.86
C LEU A 39 -9.69 -13.61 7.92
N GLN A 40 -10.58 -14.55 7.55
CA GLN A 40 -11.17 -15.50 8.50
C GLN A 40 -10.13 -16.41 9.15
N ILE A 41 -9.11 -16.84 8.39
CA ILE A 41 -8.00 -17.65 8.94
C ILE A 41 -7.22 -16.83 9.96
N LEU A 42 -6.87 -15.57 9.60
CA LEU A 42 -6.13 -14.65 10.46
C LEU A 42 -6.88 -14.31 11.74
N GLU A 43 -8.18 -14.10 11.69
CA GLU A 43 -9.01 -13.84 12.87
C GLU A 43 -8.97 -15.02 13.86
N ARG A 44 -9.06 -16.25 13.36
CA ARG A 44 -8.95 -17.47 14.20
C ARG A 44 -7.55 -17.62 14.80
N ALA A 45 -6.50 -17.41 14.01
CA ALA A 45 -5.13 -17.51 14.47
C ALA A 45 -4.79 -16.42 15.52
N LEU A 46 -5.26 -15.19 15.30
CA LEU A 46 -5.09 -14.08 16.24
C LEU A 46 -5.87 -14.24 17.54
N ALA A 47 -6.93 -15.04 17.57
CA ALA A 47 -7.62 -15.40 18.81
C ALA A 47 -6.73 -16.26 19.74
N ALA A 48 -5.85 -17.09 19.15
CA ALA A 48 -4.91 -17.93 19.89
C ALA A 48 -3.56 -17.23 20.16
N ALA A 49 -3.12 -16.34 19.23
CA ALA A 49 -1.85 -15.62 19.30
C ALA A 49 -2.04 -14.12 19.04
N PRO A 50 -2.64 -13.39 19.98
CA PRO A 50 -3.08 -12.01 19.73
C PRO A 50 -1.94 -11.01 19.48
N SER A 51 -0.71 -11.31 19.90
CA SER A 51 0.46 -10.45 19.76
C SER A 51 1.45 -10.94 18.68
N ASP A 52 1.04 -11.88 17.83
CA ASP A 52 1.90 -12.37 16.76
C ASP A 52 2.02 -11.32 15.64
N TYR A 53 3.21 -10.76 15.47
CA TYR A 53 3.50 -9.73 14.47
C TYR A 53 3.15 -10.18 13.04
N GLU A 54 3.51 -11.43 12.70
CA GLU A 54 3.32 -11.98 11.37
C GLU A 54 1.83 -12.14 11.00
N LEU A 55 0.99 -12.45 11.97
CA LEU A 55 -0.46 -12.50 11.79
C LEU A 55 -1.06 -11.08 11.74
N LEU A 56 -0.57 -10.16 12.57
CA LEU A 56 -1.13 -8.81 12.72
C LEU A 56 -0.96 -7.98 11.44
N TRP A 57 0.23 -7.94 10.85
CA TRP A 57 0.42 -7.15 9.63
C TRP A 57 -0.32 -7.78 8.43
N ARG A 58 -0.43 -9.11 8.37
CA ARG A 58 -1.24 -9.78 7.35
C ARG A 58 -2.72 -9.49 7.52
N ALA A 59 -3.20 -9.38 8.76
CA ALA A 59 -4.57 -8.97 9.03
C ALA A 59 -4.83 -7.51 8.58
N ALA A 60 -3.87 -6.62 8.75
CA ALA A 60 -3.96 -5.26 8.21
C ALA A 60 -4.03 -5.30 6.67
N ARG A 61 -3.17 -6.07 6.00
CA ARG A 61 -3.16 -6.29 4.55
C ARG A 61 -4.50 -6.81 4.03
N SER A 62 -4.99 -7.91 4.61
CA SER A 62 -6.25 -8.51 4.15
C SER A 62 -7.45 -7.60 4.39
N ASN A 63 -7.49 -6.86 5.52
CA ASN A 63 -8.52 -5.84 5.73
C ASN A 63 -8.45 -4.70 4.70
N TYR A 64 -7.26 -4.31 4.25
CA TYR A 64 -7.11 -3.33 3.17
C TYR A 64 -7.77 -3.84 1.87
N TYR A 65 -7.42 -5.04 1.42
CA TYR A 65 -7.95 -5.59 0.16
C TYR A 65 -9.44 -5.92 0.23
N VAL A 66 -9.90 -6.49 1.34
CA VAL A 66 -11.34 -6.73 1.54
C VAL A 66 -12.10 -5.40 1.56
N GLY A 67 -11.60 -4.39 2.27
CA GLY A 67 -12.21 -3.07 2.31
C GLY A 67 -12.23 -2.38 0.95
N ASP A 68 -11.16 -2.49 0.15
CA ASP A 68 -11.09 -1.89 -1.19
C ASP A 68 -12.10 -2.50 -2.16
N GLY A 69 -12.36 -3.81 -2.07
CA GLY A 69 -13.34 -4.54 -2.88
C GLY A 69 -14.76 -4.58 -2.33
N ALA A 70 -14.98 -4.17 -1.07
CA ALA A 70 -16.29 -4.24 -0.42
C ALA A 70 -17.29 -3.20 -0.95
N PRO A 71 -18.61 -3.44 -0.79
CA PRO A 71 -19.63 -2.41 -0.97
C PRO A 71 -19.31 -1.17 -0.11
N GLN A 72 -19.61 0.03 -0.62
CA GLN A 72 -19.20 1.30 0.00
C GLN A 72 -19.60 1.41 1.49
N GLN A 73 -20.77 0.94 1.85
CA GLN A 73 -21.27 0.99 3.24
C GLN A 73 -20.46 0.13 4.22
N GLU A 74 -19.71 -0.85 3.73
CA GLU A 74 -18.93 -1.79 4.56
C GLU A 74 -17.44 -1.42 4.65
N ARG A 75 -16.94 -0.63 3.70
CA ARG A 75 -15.51 -0.32 3.54
C ARG A 75 -14.87 0.22 4.80
N ALA A 76 -15.52 1.21 5.42
CA ALA A 76 -15.01 1.86 6.62
C ALA A 76 -14.72 0.86 7.76
N GLY A 77 -15.62 -0.10 7.97
CA GLY A 77 -15.44 -1.12 9.00
C GLY A 77 -14.22 -2.02 8.76
N TYR A 78 -13.94 -2.39 7.52
CA TYR A 78 -12.71 -3.13 7.18
C TYR A 78 -11.47 -2.28 7.41
N PHE A 79 -11.45 -1.04 6.94
CA PHE A 79 -10.30 -0.17 7.16
C PHE A 79 -10.06 0.11 8.67
N GLU A 80 -11.08 0.28 9.48
CA GLU A 80 -10.95 0.47 10.94
C GLU A 80 -10.34 -0.77 11.63
N ARG A 81 -10.78 -1.97 11.25
CA ARG A 81 -10.15 -3.23 11.72
C ARG A 81 -8.70 -3.35 11.25
N GLY A 82 -8.43 -3.01 10.01
CA GLY A 82 -7.07 -3.00 9.45
C GLY A 82 -6.16 -2.02 10.17
N MET A 83 -6.63 -0.80 10.48
CA MET A 83 -5.87 0.18 11.30
C MET A 83 -5.58 -0.37 12.70
N THR A 84 -6.53 -1.05 13.30
CA THR A 84 -6.34 -1.67 14.62
C THR A 84 -5.25 -2.75 14.57
N ALA A 85 -5.29 -3.63 13.57
CA ALA A 85 -4.30 -4.67 13.37
C ALA A 85 -2.91 -4.08 13.07
N GLY A 86 -2.79 -3.10 12.18
CA GLY A 86 -1.52 -2.44 11.84
C GLY A 86 -0.89 -1.72 13.04
N LYS A 87 -1.68 -0.99 13.83
CA LYS A 87 -1.18 -0.36 15.07
C LYS A 87 -0.68 -1.39 16.09
N ARG A 88 -1.32 -2.55 16.17
CA ARG A 88 -0.85 -3.65 17.03
C ARG A 88 0.44 -4.25 16.48
N ALA A 89 0.55 -4.46 15.16
CA ALA A 89 1.78 -4.94 14.54
C ALA A 89 2.97 -4.04 14.88
N ILE A 90 2.83 -2.73 14.72
CA ILE A 90 3.90 -1.76 15.05
C ILE A 90 4.27 -1.80 16.54
N ARG A 91 3.32 -2.06 17.43
CA ARG A 91 3.65 -2.21 18.88
C ARG A 91 4.49 -3.46 19.17
N GLU A 92 4.20 -4.56 18.47
CA GLU A 92 4.96 -5.82 18.64
C GLU A 92 6.33 -5.76 17.96
N ASN A 93 6.43 -5.08 16.81
CA ASN A 93 7.68 -4.87 16.09
C ASN A 93 7.75 -3.45 15.48
N PRO A 94 8.31 -2.46 16.20
CA PRO A 94 8.40 -1.08 15.70
C PRO A 94 9.32 -0.90 14.48
N ASP A 95 10.22 -1.84 14.22
CA ASP A 95 11.13 -1.82 13.07
C ASP A 95 10.64 -2.73 11.93
N GLY A 96 9.44 -3.29 12.05
CA GLY A 96 8.83 -4.11 11.03
C GLY A 96 8.21 -3.29 9.91
N VAL A 97 8.83 -3.30 8.74
CA VAL A 97 8.39 -2.48 7.59
C VAL A 97 6.97 -2.80 7.15
N GLU A 98 6.55 -4.07 7.26
CA GLU A 98 5.22 -4.55 6.87
C GLU A 98 4.12 -3.87 7.70
N GLY A 99 4.32 -3.75 9.02
CA GLY A 99 3.37 -3.11 9.93
C GLY A 99 3.12 -1.65 9.55
N HIS A 100 4.18 -0.89 9.28
CA HIS A 100 4.09 0.51 8.86
C HIS A 100 3.45 0.64 7.49
N PHE A 101 3.89 -0.16 6.52
CA PHE A 101 3.36 -0.10 5.16
C PHE A 101 1.86 -0.36 5.14
N TRP A 102 1.42 -1.47 5.74
CA TRP A 102 0.00 -1.84 5.69
C TRP A 102 -0.88 -0.93 6.55
N LEU A 103 -0.37 -0.38 7.66
CA LEU A 103 -1.10 0.67 8.38
C LEU A 103 -1.29 1.92 7.53
N GLY A 104 -0.24 2.37 6.84
CA GLY A 104 -0.32 3.52 5.93
C GLY A 104 -1.26 3.28 4.74
N ALA A 105 -1.22 2.07 4.15
CA ALA A 105 -2.12 1.68 3.06
C ALA A 105 -3.59 1.67 3.50
N VAL A 106 -3.88 1.10 4.68
CA VAL A 106 -5.24 1.08 5.27
C VAL A 106 -5.73 2.49 5.55
N TRP A 107 -4.89 3.37 6.12
CA TRP A 107 -5.21 4.78 6.28
C TRP A 107 -5.54 5.43 4.93
N GLY A 108 -4.73 5.18 3.90
CA GLY A 108 -4.97 5.70 2.55
C GLY A 108 -6.32 5.25 1.98
N GLY A 109 -6.67 3.96 2.12
CA GLY A 109 -7.96 3.41 1.73
C GLY A 109 -9.13 4.08 2.46
N TYR A 110 -9.03 4.20 3.79
CA TYR A 110 -10.04 4.87 4.62
C TYR A 110 -10.25 6.33 4.22
N LEU A 111 -9.16 7.08 3.99
CA LEU A 111 -9.26 8.49 3.62
C LEU A 111 -9.83 8.68 2.21
N ARG A 112 -9.53 7.78 1.29
CA ARG A 112 -10.13 7.77 -0.05
C ARG A 112 -11.66 7.51 0.03
N ASP A 113 -12.09 6.61 0.91
CA ASP A 113 -13.51 6.30 1.12
C ASP A 113 -14.26 7.49 1.78
N LYS A 114 -13.70 8.09 2.82
CA LYS A 114 -14.32 9.20 3.54
C LYS A 114 -14.26 10.52 2.78
N GLY A 115 -13.17 10.79 2.08
CA GLY A 115 -12.97 12.02 1.32
C GLY A 115 -12.99 13.31 2.16
N GLY A 116 -13.02 14.44 1.46
CA GLY A 116 -13.26 15.75 2.02
C GLY A 116 -12.37 16.12 3.21
N LEU A 117 -12.94 16.80 4.20
CA LEU A 117 -12.21 17.34 5.36
C LEU A 117 -11.59 16.24 6.24
N THR A 118 -12.20 15.05 6.28
CA THR A 118 -11.66 13.89 7.02
C THR A 118 -10.33 13.45 6.44
N ALA A 119 -10.24 13.38 5.10
CA ALA A 119 -9.00 13.04 4.41
C ALA A 119 -7.90 14.06 4.73
N PHE A 120 -8.19 15.36 4.59
CA PHE A 120 -7.20 16.41 4.83
C PHE A 120 -6.65 16.43 6.27
N ARG A 121 -7.51 16.21 7.27
CA ARG A 121 -7.10 16.20 8.69
C ARG A 121 -6.25 15.00 9.07
N ASN A 122 -6.41 13.88 8.38
CA ASN A 122 -5.79 12.61 8.78
C ASN A 122 -4.70 12.12 7.83
N VAL A 123 -4.45 12.81 6.71
CA VAL A 123 -3.41 12.42 5.74
C VAL A 123 -2.01 12.36 6.36
N LYS A 124 -1.76 13.10 7.44
CA LYS A 124 -0.51 13.01 8.20
C LYS A 124 -0.20 11.58 8.68
N ASN A 125 -1.22 10.78 8.97
CA ASN A 125 -1.03 9.40 9.40
C ASN A 125 -0.45 8.56 8.27
N VAL A 126 -0.97 8.71 7.04
CA VAL A 126 -0.39 8.04 5.85
C VAL A 126 1.05 8.48 5.64
N ARG A 127 1.31 9.81 5.70
CA ARG A 127 2.64 10.38 5.49
C ARG A 127 3.66 9.82 6.48
N THR A 128 3.32 9.83 7.77
CA THR A 128 4.21 9.33 8.84
C THR A 128 4.60 7.88 8.60
N GLU A 129 3.63 7.02 8.30
CA GLU A 129 3.89 5.60 8.07
C GLU A 129 4.72 5.38 6.80
N MET A 130 4.41 6.06 5.70
CA MET A 130 5.17 5.92 4.45
C MET A 130 6.59 6.49 4.55
N GLU A 131 6.81 7.58 5.28
CA GLU A 131 8.15 8.09 5.59
C GLU A 131 8.95 7.10 6.45
N THR A 132 8.30 6.39 7.36
CA THR A 132 8.93 5.32 8.15
C THR A 132 9.30 4.13 7.26
N VAL A 133 8.43 3.72 6.34
CA VAL A 133 8.75 2.67 5.34
C VAL A 133 10.01 3.04 4.56
N LEU A 134 10.13 4.28 4.07
CA LEU A 134 11.30 4.72 3.31
C LEU A 134 12.60 4.68 4.14
N LYS A 135 12.51 4.90 5.45
CA LYS A 135 13.69 4.79 6.36
C LYS A 135 14.07 3.35 6.63
N LEU A 136 13.09 2.46 6.78
CA LEU A 136 13.33 1.05 7.11
C LEU A 136 13.75 0.24 5.88
N LYS A 137 13.00 0.39 4.77
CA LYS A 137 13.24 -0.36 3.53
C LYS A 137 12.61 0.37 2.33
N ALA A 138 13.38 1.22 1.70
CA ALA A 138 12.91 2.14 0.66
C ALA A 138 12.31 1.45 -0.58
N GLU A 139 12.80 0.26 -0.92
CA GLU A 139 12.31 -0.57 -2.03
C GLU A 139 11.12 -1.48 -1.67
N TYR A 140 10.65 -1.46 -0.42
CA TYR A 140 9.54 -2.31 0.00
C TYR A 140 8.30 -2.07 -0.88
N GLU A 141 7.64 -3.15 -1.27
CA GLU A 141 6.49 -3.11 -2.19
C GLU A 141 6.78 -2.30 -3.46
N GLU A 142 7.94 -2.56 -4.07
CA GLU A 142 8.39 -1.88 -5.31
C GLU A 142 8.44 -0.35 -5.16
N GLY A 143 8.74 0.15 -3.95
CA GLY A 143 8.80 1.58 -3.68
C GLY A 143 7.44 2.27 -3.63
N ALA A 144 6.37 1.55 -3.31
CA ALA A 144 5.01 2.10 -3.25
C ALA A 144 4.86 3.29 -2.29
N ALA A 145 5.73 3.38 -1.26
CA ALA A 145 5.77 4.52 -0.36
C ALA A 145 6.13 5.84 -1.09
N TYR A 146 7.01 5.80 -2.10
CA TYR A 146 7.31 6.98 -2.93
C TYR A 146 6.09 7.44 -3.73
N THR A 147 5.34 6.48 -4.31
CA THR A 147 4.10 6.80 -5.02
C THR A 147 3.09 7.44 -4.07
N ALA A 148 2.87 6.85 -2.89
CA ALA A 148 1.92 7.38 -1.91
C ALA A 148 2.28 8.80 -1.45
N LEU A 149 3.55 9.06 -1.12
CA LEU A 149 4.01 10.38 -0.70
C LEU A 149 3.95 11.41 -1.84
N GLY A 150 4.32 11.02 -3.05
CA GLY A 150 4.23 11.85 -4.24
C GLY A 150 2.78 12.26 -4.55
N GLU A 151 1.84 11.32 -4.48
CA GLU A 151 0.42 11.57 -4.68
C GLU A 151 -0.17 12.48 -3.58
N ILE A 152 0.20 12.29 -2.33
CA ILE A 152 -0.19 13.18 -1.23
C ILE A 152 0.26 14.61 -1.52
N ASP A 153 1.51 14.79 -1.93
CA ASP A 153 2.08 16.11 -2.17
C ASP A 153 1.50 16.78 -3.42
N ARG A 154 1.12 16.00 -4.42
CA ARG A 154 0.49 16.48 -5.64
C ARG A 154 -0.98 16.85 -5.45
N GLN A 155 -1.75 15.99 -4.75
CA GLN A 155 -3.21 16.11 -4.70
C GLN A 155 -3.70 17.05 -3.60
N LEU A 156 -2.93 17.21 -2.52
CA LEU A 156 -3.37 18.07 -1.43
C LEU A 156 -3.15 19.56 -1.76
N PRO A 157 -4.12 20.43 -1.41
CA PRO A 157 -3.87 21.86 -1.40
C PRO A 157 -2.72 22.22 -0.44
N GLY A 158 -1.94 23.24 -0.78
CA GLY A 158 -0.80 23.68 0.03
C GLY A 158 -1.16 23.99 1.49
N LEU A 159 -2.36 24.53 1.72
CA LEU A 159 -2.91 24.77 3.08
C LEU A 159 -2.99 23.51 3.94
N PHE A 160 -3.12 22.33 3.32
CA PHE A 160 -3.15 21.03 3.99
C PHE A 160 -1.85 20.25 3.83
N GLY A 161 -0.75 20.93 3.49
CA GLY A 161 0.59 20.37 3.44
C GLY A 161 0.98 19.73 2.11
N GLY A 162 0.19 19.92 1.04
CA GLY A 162 0.57 19.52 -0.32
C GLY A 162 1.69 20.42 -0.87
N ASN A 163 2.56 19.86 -1.68
CA ASN A 163 3.66 20.58 -2.32
C ASN A 163 4.11 19.83 -3.59
N LEU A 164 3.65 20.27 -4.74
CA LEU A 164 3.94 19.64 -6.02
C LEU A 164 5.45 19.46 -6.28
N ARG A 165 6.28 20.45 -5.91
CA ARG A 165 7.75 20.35 -6.08
C ARG A 165 8.33 19.22 -5.23
N ARG A 166 7.88 19.08 -3.98
CA ARG A 166 8.29 17.99 -3.09
C ARG A 166 7.79 16.65 -3.63
N GLY A 167 6.56 16.57 -4.13
CA GLY A 167 6.01 15.38 -4.76
C GLY A 167 6.84 14.90 -5.95
N ILE A 168 7.25 15.83 -6.83
CA ILE A 168 8.17 15.52 -7.94
C ILE A 168 9.49 14.97 -7.41
N ALA A 169 10.13 15.65 -6.45
CA ALA A 169 11.41 15.20 -5.90
C ALA A 169 11.36 13.82 -5.23
N VAL A 170 10.28 13.53 -4.53
CA VAL A 170 10.06 12.22 -3.91
C VAL A 170 9.93 11.13 -4.99
N LEU A 171 9.14 11.35 -6.03
CA LEU A 171 8.96 10.39 -7.13
C LEU A 171 10.25 10.21 -7.95
N GLU A 172 11.00 11.28 -8.22
CA GLU A 172 12.32 11.20 -8.86
C GLU A 172 13.31 10.38 -8.02
N THR A 173 13.25 10.52 -6.68
CA THR A 173 14.05 9.70 -5.77
C THR A 173 13.61 8.23 -5.82
N GLY A 174 12.31 7.97 -5.87
CA GLY A 174 11.77 6.61 -6.02
C GLY A 174 12.29 5.91 -7.28
N LEU A 175 12.39 6.62 -8.40
CA LEU A 175 12.95 6.06 -9.64
C LEU A 175 14.46 5.76 -9.57
N LYS A 176 15.21 6.40 -8.66
CA LYS A 176 16.62 6.02 -8.43
C LYS A 176 16.71 4.70 -7.67
N VAL A 177 15.72 4.39 -6.82
CA VAL A 177 15.66 3.15 -6.05
C VAL A 177 15.03 2.02 -6.86
N VAL A 178 13.93 2.31 -7.57
CA VAL A 178 13.16 1.34 -8.36
C VAL A 178 12.95 1.86 -9.80
N PRO A 179 13.98 1.85 -10.66
CA PRO A 179 13.99 2.57 -11.93
C PRO A 179 12.97 2.08 -12.96
N ASN A 180 12.50 0.84 -12.84
CA ASN A 180 11.57 0.25 -13.79
C ASN A 180 10.13 0.19 -13.30
N ASN A 181 9.78 0.90 -12.21
CA ASN A 181 8.42 0.86 -11.68
C ASN A 181 7.47 1.74 -12.53
N PRO A 182 6.47 1.15 -13.23
CA PRO A 182 5.56 1.91 -14.07
C PRO A 182 4.59 2.81 -13.28
N GLU A 183 4.30 2.49 -12.01
CA GLU A 183 3.45 3.32 -11.16
C GLU A 183 4.14 4.63 -10.80
N ILE A 184 5.40 4.56 -10.33
CA ILE A 184 6.19 5.76 -10.01
C ILE A 184 6.35 6.63 -11.25
N LYS A 185 6.68 6.04 -12.41
CA LYS A 185 6.81 6.77 -13.69
C LYS A 185 5.52 7.48 -14.07
N THR A 186 4.37 6.80 -13.95
CA THR A 186 3.06 7.37 -14.28
C THR A 186 2.68 8.51 -13.32
N SER A 187 2.90 8.34 -12.02
CA SER A 187 2.64 9.38 -11.02
C SER A 187 3.57 10.58 -11.19
N LEU A 188 4.84 10.35 -11.53
CA LEU A 188 5.78 11.42 -11.84
C LEU A 188 5.38 12.20 -13.10
N ALA A 189 4.90 11.49 -14.12
CA ALA A 189 4.40 12.14 -15.33
C ALA A 189 3.18 13.03 -15.04
N GLU A 190 2.26 12.62 -14.19
CA GLU A 190 1.15 13.49 -13.78
C GLU A 190 1.62 14.71 -13.02
N ALA A 191 2.58 14.54 -12.10
CA ALA A 191 3.18 15.67 -11.40
C ALA A 191 3.90 16.64 -12.35
N TYR A 192 4.60 16.13 -13.37
CA TYR A 192 5.19 16.96 -14.43
C TYR A 192 4.14 17.66 -15.28
N MET A 193 3.02 17.01 -15.61
CA MET A 193 1.91 17.65 -16.34
C MET A 193 1.35 18.84 -15.56
N GLU A 194 1.14 18.69 -14.26
CA GLU A 194 0.66 19.76 -13.37
C GLU A 194 1.69 20.91 -13.24
N ALA A 195 2.97 20.57 -13.28
CA ALA A 195 4.07 21.54 -13.31
C ALA A 195 4.31 22.20 -14.70
N ASN A 196 3.46 21.87 -15.71
CA ASN A 196 3.62 22.28 -17.10
C ASN A 196 4.92 21.80 -17.79
N ARG A 197 5.54 20.72 -17.27
CA ARG A 197 6.75 20.07 -17.79
C ARG A 197 6.35 18.95 -18.77
N LYS A 198 5.69 19.33 -19.89
CA LYS A 198 5.03 18.38 -20.81
C LYS A 198 5.99 17.38 -21.48
N ASN A 199 7.21 17.81 -21.82
CA ASN A 199 8.19 16.93 -22.47
C ASN A 199 8.66 15.83 -21.51
N GLU A 200 8.95 16.17 -20.28
CA GLU A 200 9.36 15.24 -19.24
C GLU A 200 8.22 14.28 -18.88
N ALA A 201 6.99 14.78 -18.78
CA ALA A 201 5.82 13.94 -18.63
C ALA A 201 5.70 12.91 -19.76
N ARG A 202 5.87 13.34 -21.02
CA ARG A 202 5.83 12.43 -22.18
C ARG A 202 6.88 11.33 -22.09
N THR A 203 8.11 11.70 -21.73
CA THR A 203 9.21 10.72 -21.53
C THR A 203 8.84 9.68 -20.49
N GLN A 204 8.38 10.12 -19.31
CA GLN A 204 8.02 9.19 -18.23
C GLN A 204 6.83 8.27 -18.60
N LEU A 205 5.84 8.77 -19.36
CA LEU A 205 4.73 7.95 -19.84
C LEU A 205 5.19 6.88 -20.85
N GLN A 206 6.08 7.26 -21.77
CA GLN A 206 6.64 6.30 -22.75
C GLN A 206 7.45 5.22 -22.05
N GLU A 207 8.30 5.59 -21.11
CA GLU A 207 9.07 4.64 -20.30
C GLU A 207 8.19 3.75 -19.43
N ALA A 208 7.09 4.27 -18.87
CA ALA A 208 6.13 3.46 -18.11
C ALA A 208 5.49 2.38 -18.98
N LEU A 209 5.15 2.70 -20.24
CA LEU A 209 4.58 1.72 -21.19
C LEU A 209 5.58 0.63 -21.59
N GLN A 210 6.88 0.93 -21.58
CA GLN A 210 7.95 -0.01 -21.93
C GLN A 210 8.48 -0.77 -20.70
N ALA A 211 8.09 -0.37 -19.49
CA ALA A 211 8.55 -1.02 -18.27
C ALA A 211 8.13 -2.50 -18.24
N PRO A 212 9.02 -3.41 -17.81
CA PRO A 212 8.67 -4.81 -17.68
C PRO A 212 7.57 -5.00 -16.63
N LEU A 213 6.63 -5.90 -16.89
CA LEU A 213 5.63 -6.26 -15.90
C LEU A 213 6.29 -7.11 -14.80
N ASN A 214 6.21 -6.66 -13.56
CA ASN A 214 6.54 -7.52 -12.43
C ASN A 214 5.49 -8.64 -12.34
N SER A 215 5.92 -9.90 -12.43
CA SER A 215 5.01 -11.05 -12.46
C SER A 215 4.12 -11.14 -11.21
N ALA A 216 4.68 -10.81 -10.04
CA ALA A 216 3.93 -10.82 -8.77
C ALA A 216 2.89 -9.70 -8.71
N ARG A 217 3.18 -8.52 -9.26
CA ARG A 217 2.32 -7.31 -9.27
C ARG A 217 1.79 -6.96 -10.65
N ALA A 218 1.65 -7.95 -11.53
CA ALA A 218 1.24 -7.72 -12.92
C ALA A 218 -0.09 -6.93 -13.06
N PRO A 219 -1.13 -7.18 -12.25
CA PRO A 219 -2.36 -6.40 -12.34
C PRO A 219 -2.17 -4.90 -12.06
N GLU A 220 -1.35 -4.55 -11.07
CA GLU A 220 -1.05 -3.15 -10.72
C GLU A 220 -0.20 -2.47 -11.79
N SER A 221 0.85 -3.15 -12.25
CA SER A 221 1.69 -2.68 -13.34
C SER A 221 0.88 -2.42 -14.63
N ARG A 222 -0.06 -3.31 -14.97
CA ARG A 222 -0.96 -3.11 -16.12
C ARG A 222 -1.87 -1.89 -15.95
N ARG A 223 -2.47 -1.69 -14.77
CA ARG A 223 -3.29 -0.50 -14.47
C ARG A 223 -2.47 0.78 -14.63
N ALA A 224 -1.21 0.78 -14.16
CA ALA A 224 -0.31 1.92 -14.32
C ALA A 224 -0.02 2.19 -15.81
N GLN A 225 0.25 1.17 -16.61
CA GLN A 225 0.47 1.29 -18.05
C GLN A 225 -0.79 1.77 -18.78
N GLU A 226 -1.97 1.27 -18.46
CA GLU A 226 -3.24 1.73 -19.02
C GLU A 226 -3.49 3.22 -18.71
N ARG A 227 -3.18 3.63 -17.46
CA ARG A 227 -3.25 5.04 -17.03
C ARG A 227 -2.24 5.88 -17.83
N ALA A 228 -1.01 5.41 -17.98
CA ALA A 228 0.02 6.08 -18.77
C ALA A 228 -0.42 6.27 -20.23
N GLN A 229 -1.02 5.25 -20.86
CA GLN A 229 -1.52 5.35 -22.22
C GLN A 229 -2.62 6.40 -22.38
N LYS A 230 -3.57 6.47 -21.42
CA LYS A 230 -4.63 7.50 -21.41
C LYS A 230 -4.06 8.90 -21.28
N LEU A 231 -3.05 9.08 -20.40
CA LEU A 231 -2.39 10.37 -20.20
C LEU A 231 -1.59 10.81 -21.43
N LEU A 232 -0.89 9.87 -22.08
CA LEU A 232 -0.13 10.17 -23.29
C LEU A 232 -1.04 10.65 -24.43
N LYS A 233 -2.19 10.01 -24.62
CA LYS A 233 -3.22 10.48 -25.58
C LYS A 233 -3.68 11.91 -25.25
N LYS A 234 -3.93 12.20 -23.97
CA LYS A 234 -4.35 13.55 -23.52
C LYS A 234 -3.30 14.64 -23.79
N LEU A 235 -2.00 14.28 -23.75
CA LEU A 235 -0.92 15.21 -24.06
C LEU A 235 -0.76 15.49 -25.56
N GLN A 236 -1.25 14.62 -26.44
CA GLN A 236 -1.20 14.78 -27.89
C GLN A 236 -2.34 15.65 -28.42
N THR A 237 -3.47 15.75 -27.69
CA THR A 237 -4.66 16.49 -28.10
C THR A 237 -4.70 17.95 -27.59
N LYS A 238 -3.70 18.37 -26.85
CA LYS A 238 -3.51 19.75 -26.33
C LYS A 238 -2.22 20.36 -26.81
#